data_42a777ddab15473a51b1a6df27b12af2
#
_entry.id   42a777ddab15473a51b1a6df27b12af2
#
_cell.length_a   1.000
_cell.length_b   1.000
_cell.length_c   1.000
_cell.angle_alpha   90.00
_cell.angle_beta   90.00
_cell.angle_gamma   90.00
#
_symmetry.space_group_name_H-M   'P 1'
#
loop_
_entity.id
_entity.type
_entity.pdbx_description
1 polymer ?
#
loop_
_entity_poly.entity_id
_entity_poly.type
_entity_poly.pdbx_seq_one_letter_code
_entity_poly.pdbx_strand_id
1 'polypeptide(L)'
;GDVGDAIRVASQLGIGGSSGLDLTRIVASGSADMTVRIAFPIRRKLKPQAIDFDVEAMVRNGTFTNLPLGADAREAEFLVSASRKHFEVRGDARVFGLPSKLVFRSLPKLNGGEATLDVITAGSDLERVVEIAGSLGINGFAGIELSSIATDGIAVLTVRTRFPTGR
;
A
#
# COMPACT_ATOMS: atom_id res chain seq x y z
N GLY A 1 -5.03 -8.81 -17.09
CA GLY A 1 -4.56 -7.54 -17.62
C GLY A 1 -3.24 -7.10 -17.00
N ASP A 2 -2.72 -5.94 -17.42
CA ASP A 2 -1.52 -5.33 -16.84
C ASP A 2 -1.86 -4.53 -15.58
N VAL A 3 -0.98 -4.55 -14.57
CA VAL A 3 -1.18 -3.84 -13.29
C VAL A 3 -1.19 -2.32 -13.50
N GLY A 4 -0.33 -1.80 -14.38
CA GLY A 4 -0.30 -0.37 -14.69
C GLY A 4 -1.62 0.11 -15.30
N ASP A 5 -2.23 -0.68 -16.17
CA ASP A 5 -3.55 -0.40 -16.72
C ASP A 5 -4.64 -0.41 -15.64
N ALA A 6 -4.59 -1.39 -14.71
CA ALA A 6 -5.51 -1.46 -13.59
C ALA A 6 -5.40 -0.22 -12.68
N ILE A 7 -4.19 0.23 -12.38
CA ILE A 7 -3.95 1.46 -11.60
C ILE A 7 -4.52 2.69 -12.33
N ARG A 8 -4.32 2.78 -13.64
CA ARG A 8 -4.86 3.89 -14.45
C ARG A 8 -6.39 3.94 -14.40
N VAL A 9 -7.04 2.80 -14.56
CA VAL A 9 -8.52 2.69 -14.44
C VAL A 9 -8.96 3.08 -13.02
N ALA A 10 -8.30 2.58 -11.99
CA ALA A 10 -8.58 2.93 -10.61
C ALA A 10 -8.47 4.44 -10.36
N SER A 11 -7.41 5.07 -10.87
CA SER A 11 -7.22 6.52 -10.77
C SER A 11 -8.34 7.31 -11.48
N GLN A 12 -8.77 6.88 -12.67
CA GLN A 12 -9.89 7.50 -13.40
C GLN A 12 -11.22 7.37 -12.66
N LEU A 13 -11.43 6.29 -11.93
CA LEU A 13 -12.60 6.09 -11.07
C LEU A 13 -12.52 6.89 -9.75
N GLY A 14 -11.42 7.61 -9.52
CA GLY A 14 -11.17 8.35 -8.28
C GLY A 14 -10.82 7.45 -7.10
N ILE A 15 -10.52 6.17 -7.37
CA ILE A 15 -10.06 5.23 -6.35
C ILE A 15 -8.64 5.67 -5.93
N GLY A 16 -8.44 5.82 -4.65
CA GLY A 16 -7.15 6.27 -4.11
C GLY A 16 -7.07 7.78 -3.84
N GLY A 17 -7.89 8.63 -4.49
CA GLY A 17 -7.86 10.08 -4.25
C GLY A 17 -8.18 10.47 -2.81
N SER A 18 -8.97 9.67 -2.10
CA SER A 18 -9.25 9.83 -0.67
C SER A 18 -8.37 8.97 0.24
N SER A 19 -7.46 8.17 -0.33
CA SER A 19 -6.66 7.21 0.43
C SER A 19 -5.34 7.79 0.95
N GLY A 20 -4.98 9.02 0.56
CA GLY A 20 -3.67 9.59 0.84
C GLY A 20 -2.53 8.98 -0.01
N LEU A 21 -2.85 8.02 -0.86
CA LEU A 21 -1.94 7.43 -1.83
C LEU A 21 -2.09 8.12 -3.18
N ASP A 22 -1.03 8.74 -3.66
CA ASP A 22 -0.98 9.27 -5.02
C ASP A 22 -0.67 8.13 -6.00
N LEU A 23 -1.71 7.45 -6.45
CA LEU A 23 -1.58 6.34 -7.39
C LEU A 23 -0.89 6.74 -8.71
N THR A 24 -0.88 8.04 -9.05
CA THR A 24 -0.26 8.52 -10.29
C THR A 24 1.26 8.49 -10.23
N ARG A 25 1.85 8.46 -9.05
CA ARG A 25 3.29 8.36 -8.82
C ARG A 25 3.81 6.94 -8.76
N ILE A 26 2.93 5.98 -8.53
CA ILE A 26 3.30 4.58 -8.42
C ILE A 26 3.54 4.04 -9.82
N VAL A 27 4.74 3.56 -10.08
CA VAL A 27 5.05 2.80 -11.29
C VAL A 27 4.89 1.33 -10.95
N ALA A 28 4.04 0.65 -11.73
CA ALA A 28 3.74 -0.75 -11.48
C ALA A 28 3.80 -1.57 -12.77
N SER A 29 4.21 -2.81 -12.61
CA SER A 29 4.19 -3.84 -13.66
C SER A 29 3.76 -5.17 -13.06
N GLY A 30 3.42 -6.14 -13.91
CA GLY A 30 2.93 -7.45 -13.50
C GLY A 30 1.55 -7.74 -14.06
N SER A 31 0.93 -8.82 -13.62
CA SER A 31 -0.42 -9.21 -14.06
C SER A 31 -1.47 -8.91 -13.00
N ALA A 32 -2.65 -8.48 -13.45
CA ALA A 32 -3.79 -8.25 -12.57
C ALA A 32 -5.07 -8.84 -13.17
N ASP A 33 -5.82 -9.53 -12.33
CA ASP A 33 -7.20 -9.89 -12.60
C ASP A 33 -8.09 -8.96 -11.78
N MET A 34 -8.99 -8.24 -12.44
CA MET A 34 -9.83 -7.23 -11.79
C MET A 34 -11.30 -7.44 -12.12
N THR A 35 -12.14 -7.38 -11.11
CA THR A 35 -13.60 -7.34 -11.22
C THR A 35 -14.09 -5.98 -10.72
N VAL A 36 -14.86 -5.29 -11.55
CA VAL A 36 -15.49 -4.02 -11.19
C VAL A 36 -17.00 -4.20 -11.25
N ARG A 37 -17.68 -3.91 -10.16
CA ARG A 37 -19.14 -3.81 -10.11
C ARG A 37 -19.53 -2.35 -9.96
N ILE A 38 -20.40 -1.87 -10.82
CA ILE A 38 -20.88 -0.48 -10.78
C ILE A 38 -22.39 -0.52 -10.65
N ALA A 39 -22.91 0.18 -9.65
CA ALA A 39 -24.34 0.37 -9.44
C ALA A 39 -24.69 1.86 -9.48
N PHE A 40 -25.73 2.22 -10.22
CA PHE A 40 -26.23 3.59 -10.29
C PHE A 40 -27.74 3.61 -10.49
N PRO A 41 -28.45 4.58 -9.92
CA PRO A 41 -29.88 4.75 -10.14
C PRO A 41 -30.13 5.29 -11.55
N ILE A 42 -31.13 4.75 -12.24
CA ILE A 42 -31.57 5.24 -13.56
C ILE A 42 -32.32 6.54 -13.35
N ARG A 43 -31.67 7.70 -13.57
CA ARG A 43 -32.23 9.04 -13.44
C ARG A 43 -31.79 9.93 -14.59
N ARG A 44 -32.61 10.93 -14.97
CA ARG A 44 -32.30 11.87 -16.06
C ARG A 44 -31.03 12.73 -15.81
N LYS A 45 -30.67 12.99 -14.55
CA LYS A 45 -29.44 13.67 -14.16
C LYS A 45 -28.77 12.82 -13.08
N LEU A 46 -27.73 12.12 -13.46
CA LEU A 46 -26.93 11.30 -12.54
C LEU A 46 -25.84 12.18 -11.93
N LYS A 47 -25.86 12.31 -10.61
CA LYS A 47 -24.74 12.94 -9.89
C LYS A 47 -23.65 11.91 -9.69
N PRO A 48 -22.35 12.26 -9.86
CA PRO A 48 -21.24 11.31 -9.64
C PRO A 48 -21.30 10.63 -8.27
N GLN A 49 -21.80 11.33 -7.25
CA GLN A 49 -21.97 10.80 -5.90
C GLN A 49 -23.04 9.69 -5.78
N ALA A 50 -23.90 9.55 -6.78
CA ALA A 50 -24.93 8.51 -6.79
C ALA A 50 -24.47 7.22 -7.49
N ILE A 51 -23.26 7.19 -8.03
CA ILE A 51 -22.64 5.99 -8.59
C ILE A 51 -21.98 5.26 -7.46
N ASP A 52 -22.38 4.03 -7.21
CA ASP A 52 -21.70 3.14 -6.28
C ASP A 52 -20.81 2.17 -7.07
N PHE A 53 -19.67 1.82 -6.49
CA PHE A 53 -18.76 0.89 -7.12
C PHE A 53 -18.13 -0.03 -6.07
N ASP A 54 -17.81 -1.21 -6.51
CA ASP A 54 -17.06 -2.20 -5.76
C ASP A 54 -16.02 -2.83 -6.69
N VAL A 55 -14.78 -2.81 -6.26
CA VAL A 55 -13.64 -3.30 -7.03
C VAL A 55 -12.92 -4.36 -6.23
N GLU A 56 -12.70 -5.48 -6.85
CA GLU A 56 -11.83 -6.54 -6.37
C GLU A 56 -10.76 -6.81 -7.43
N ALA A 57 -9.51 -6.82 -7.02
CA ALA A 57 -8.41 -7.18 -7.91
C ALA A 57 -7.41 -8.10 -7.21
N MET A 58 -6.85 -9.02 -7.99
CA MET A 58 -5.72 -9.85 -7.60
C MET A 58 -4.54 -9.51 -8.49
N VAL A 59 -3.46 -9.07 -7.87
CA VAL A 59 -2.18 -8.81 -8.52
C VAL A 59 -1.30 -10.03 -8.33
N ARG A 60 -0.60 -10.42 -9.39
CA ARG A 60 0.37 -11.52 -9.34
C ARG A 60 1.69 -11.08 -9.93
N ASN A 61 2.76 -11.48 -9.26
CA ASN A 61 4.13 -11.17 -9.66
C ASN A 61 4.33 -9.66 -9.96
N GLY A 62 3.73 -8.83 -9.10
CA GLY A 62 3.76 -7.38 -9.25
C GLY A 62 5.11 -6.79 -8.84
N THR A 63 5.49 -5.72 -9.53
CA THR A 63 6.58 -4.83 -9.10
C THR A 63 6.02 -3.43 -8.97
N PHE A 64 6.25 -2.81 -7.85
CA PHE A 64 5.79 -1.46 -7.53
C PHE A 64 6.98 -0.64 -7.07
N THR A 65 7.15 0.55 -7.67
CA THR A 65 8.17 1.51 -7.25
C THR A 65 7.53 2.84 -6.88
N ASN A 66 8.29 3.67 -6.18
CA ASN A 66 7.81 4.94 -5.63
C ASN A 66 6.65 4.77 -4.62
N LEU A 67 6.65 3.68 -3.88
CA LEU A 67 5.74 3.53 -2.75
C LEU A 67 6.08 4.53 -1.63
N PRO A 68 5.16 4.75 -0.68
CA PRO A 68 5.47 5.54 0.52
C PRO A 68 6.76 5.07 1.21
N LEU A 69 7.48 6.00 1.83
CA LEU A 69 8.78 5.78 2.47
C LEU A 69 9.93 5.45 1.48
N GLY A 70 9.76 5.69 0.19
CA GLY A 70 10.75 5.34 -0.83
C GLY A 70 10.93 3.83 -1.01
N ALA A 71 9.96 3.05 -0.59
CA ALA A 71 10.00 1.60 -0.71
C ALA A 71 9.70 1.14 -2.14
N ASP A 72 10.31 0.03 -2.52
CA ASP A 72 9.91 -0.78 -3.67
C ASP A 72 9.35 -2.12 -3.17
N ALA A 73 8.30 -2.60 -3.81
CA ALA A 73 7.78 -3.94 -3.60
C ALA A 73 7.95 -4.76 -4.87
N ARG A 74 8.51 -5.93 -4.75
CA ARG A 74 8.74 -6.87 -5.86
C ARG A 74 8.12 -8.22 -5.54
N GLU A 75 7.90 -9.03 -6.58
CA GLU A 75 7.28 -10.36 -6.45
C GLU A 75 5.96 -10.27 -5.66
N ALA A 76 5.20 -9.20 -5.89
CA ALA A 76 4.03 -8.89 -5.10
C ALA A 76 2.82 -9.73 -5.51
N GLU A 77 2.17 -10.31 -4.51
CA GLU A 77 0.91 -11.04 -4.59
C GLU A 77 -0.10 -10.28 -3.73
N PHE A 78 -0.90 -9.41 -4.35
CA PHE A 78 -1.81 -8.53 -3.62
C PHE A 78 -3.27 -8.81 -3.94
N LEU A 79 -4.09 -8.79 -2.89
CA LEU A 79 -5.53 -8.61 -2.98
C LEU A 79 -5.86 -7.15 -2.74
N VAL A 80 -6.61 -6.58 -3.66
CA VAL A 80 -7.08 -5.20 -3.60
C VAL A 80 -8.59 -5.22 -3.50
N SER A 81 -9.13 -4.49 -2.54
CA SER A 81 -10.56 -4.21 -2.48
C SER A 81 -10.79 -2.71 -2.34
N ALA A 82 -11.71 -2.17 -3.11
CA ALA A 82 -12.01 -0.75 -3.12
C ALA A 82 -13.50 -0.48 -3.29
N SER A 83 -13.99 0.47 -2.53
CA SER A 83 -15.35 1.00 -2.65
C SER A 83 -15.32 2.49 -2.28
N ARG A 84 -16.47 3.16 -2.26
CA ARG A 84 -16.56 4.53 -1.75
C ARG A 84 -16.19 4.66 -0.27
N LYS A 85 -16.25 3.58 0.50
CA LYS A 85 -16.12 3.60 1.96
C LYS A 85 -14.79 3.04 2.45
N HIS A 86 -14.07 2.32 1.63
CA HIS A 86 -12.78 1.75 1.99
C HIS A 86 -11.91 1.50 0.76
N PHE A 87 -10.64 1.49 1.00
CA PHE A 87 -9.63 0.98 0.08
C PHE A 87 -8.64 0.14 0.91
N GLU A 88 -8.47 -1.10 0.52
CA GLU A 88 -7.56 -2.03 1.19
C GLU A 88 -6.68 -2.74 0.15
N VAL A 89 -5.40 -2.83 0.43
CA VAL A 89 -4.44 -3.68 -0.27
C VAL A 89 -3.78 -4.56 0.77
N ARG A 90 -3.76 -5.87 0.54
CA ARG A 90 -3.09 -6.82 1.43
C ARG A 90 -2.41 -7.91 0.64
N GLY A 91 -1.32 -8.41 1.15
CA GLY A 91 -0.62 -9.56 0.55
C GLY A 91 0.84 -9.62 0.91
N ASP A 92 1.55 -10.41 0.15
CA ASP A 92 2.96 -10.67 0.34
C ASP A 92 3.77 -10.01 -0.78
N ALA A 93 4.98 -9.54 -0.46
CA ALA A 93 5.93 -8.99 -1.42
C ALA A 93 7.35 -9.01 -0.83
N ARG A 94 8.34 -8.74 -1.66
CA ARG A 94 9.68 -8.40 -1.18
C ARG A 94 9.81 -6.88 -1.06
N VAL A 95 9.90 -6.38 0.17
CA VAL A 95 10.08 -4.96 0.47
C VAL A 95 11.46 -4.76 1.05
N PHE A 96 12.22 -3.79 0.54
CA PHE A 96 13.65 -3.63 0.87
C PHE A 96 14.48 -4.91 0.67
N GLY A 97 14.05 -5.78 -0.27
CA GLY A 97 14.67 -7.08 -0.50
C GLY A 97 14.28 -8.17 0.50
N LEU A 98 13.44 -7.89 1.49
CA LEU A 98 13.01 -8.85 2.51
C LEU A 98 11.59 -9.36 2.21
N PRO A 99 11.32 -10.67 2.37
CA PRO A 99 9.97 -11.20 2.35
C PRO A 99 9.12 -10.51 3.41
N SER A 100 8.00 -9.92 3.01
CA SER A 100 7.20 -9.06 3.87
C SER A 100 5.73 -9.24 3.59
N LYS A 101 4.90 -9.08 4.63
CA LYS A 101 3.45 -8.91 4.51
C LYS A 101 3.13 -7.43 4.55
N LEU A 102 2.27 -6.99 3.63
CA LEU A 102 1.78 -5.62 3.57
C LEU A 102 0.28 -5.60 3.78
N VAL A 103 -0.14 -4.62 4.57
CA VAL A 103 -1.56 -4.26 4.70
C VAL A 103 -1.66 -2.75 4.64
N PHE A 104 -2.24 -2.26 3.56
CA PHE A 104 -2.62 -0.85 3.43
C PHE A 104 -4.13 -0.73 3.58
N ARG A 105 -4.59 0.18 4.41
CA ARG A 105 -6.01 0.49 4.60
C ARG A 105 -6.23 1.98 4.61
N SER A 106 -7.26 2.42 3.91
CA SER A 106 -7.74 3.79 3.95
C SER A 106 -9.23 3.81 4.23
N LEU A 107 -9.60 4.58 5.24
CA LEU A 107 -10.99 4.82 5.63
C LEU A 107 -11.29 6.30 5.38
N PRO A 108 -11.95 6.64 4.27
CA PRO A 108 -12.35 8.01 4.01
C PRO A 108 -13.35 8.46 5.08
N LYS A 109 -13.04 9.54 5.78
CA LYS A 109 -13.95 10.23 6.70
C LYS A 109 -14.39 11.55 6.08
N LEU A 110 -15.58 12.01 6.45
CA LEU A 110 -16.16 13.29 5.99
C LEU A 110 -15.28 14.53 6.30
N ASN A 111 -14.39 14.46 7.31
CA ASN A 111 -13.58 15.58 7.78
C ASN A 111 -12.10 15.19 7.97
N GLY A 112 -11.52 14.55 6.98
CA GLY A 112 -10.16 14.03 7.04
C GLY A 112 -10.17 12.54 7.40
N GLY A 113 -9.71 11.74 6.48
CA GLY A 113 -9.55 10.31 6.68
C GLY A 113 -8.14 9.98 7.16
N GLU A 114 -7.94 8.74 7.52
CA GLU A 114 -6.65 8.20 7.88
C GLU A 114 -6.37 6.98 7.00
N ALA A 115 -5.15 6.86 6.51
CA ALA A 115 -4.65 5.66 5.91
C ALA A 115 -3.53 5.07 6.76
N THR A 116 -3.47 3.77 6.82
CA THR A 116 -2.41 3.03 7.51
C THR A 116 -1.71 2.10 6.55
N LEU A 117 -0.40 2.03 6.65
CA LEU A 117 0.43 1.03 5.99
C LEU A 117 1.17 0.25 7.06
N ASP A 118 0.92 -1.03 7.14
CA ASP A 118 1.65 -1.98 7.96
C ASP A 118 2.53 -2.84 7.05
N VAL A 119 3.82 -2.86 7.30
CA VAL A 119 4.80 -3.74 6.66
C VAL A 119 5.43 -4.59 7.73
N ILE A 120 5.31 -5.91 7.61
CA ILE A 120 5.86 -6.87 8.56
C ILE A 120 6.80 -7.77 7.77
N THR A 121 8.11 -7.67 8.03
CA THR A 121 9.09 -8.56 7.40
C THR A 121 9.00 -9.96 7.99
N ALA A 122 9.23 -10.98 7.19
CA ALA A 122 9.56 -12.30 7.71
C ALA A 122 10.87 -12.23 8.49
N GLY A 123 11.12 -13.21 9.36
CA GLY A 123 12.35 -13.29 10.13
C GLY A 123 13.58 -13.13 9.24
N SER A 124 14.35 -12.10 9.49
CA SER A 124 15.48 -11.68 8.66
C SER A 124 16.70 -11.44 9.52
N ASP A 125 17.87 -11.48 8.89
CA ASP A 125 19.12 -11.11 9.54
C ASP A 125 18.99 -9.76 10.22
N LEU A 126 19.37 -9.72 11.50
CA LEU A 126 19.22 -8.52 12.32
C LEU A 126 20.06 -7.36 11.79
N GLU A 127 21.26 -7.62 11.24
CA GLU A 127 22.10 -6.60 10.62
C GLU A 127 21.34 -5.91 9.48
N ARG A 128 20.68 -6.68 8.62
CA ARG A 128 19.87 -6.14 7.52
C ARG A 128 18.66 -5.35 8.00
N VAL A 129 18.03 -5.79 9.08
CA VAL A 129 16.90 -5.06 9.70
C VAL A 129 17.35 -3.70 10.24
N VAL A 130 18.53 -3.67 10.89
CA VAL A 130 19.13 -2.43 11.42
C VAL A 130 19.48 -1.45 10.27
N GLU A 131 20.07 -1.96 9.20
CA GLU A 131 20.38 -1.15 8.00
C GLU A 131 19.13 -0.50 7.41
N ILE A 132 18.04 -1.26 7.26
CA ILE A 132 16.77 -0.76 6.76
C ILE A 132 16.18 0.28 7.72
N ALA A 133 16.18 0.01 9.02
CA ALA A 133 15.70 0.96 10.01
C ALA A 133 16.49 2.29 9.92
N GLY A 134 17.80 2.23 9.77
CA GLY A 134 18.65 3.41 9.55
C GLY A 134 18.28 4.17 8.28
N SER A 135 18.01 3.49 7.18
CA SER A 135 17.58 4.11 5.90
C SER A 135 16.22 4.79 6.01
N LEU A 136 15.36 4.35 6.93
CA LEU A 136 14.08 4.97 7.26
C LEU A 136 14.20 6.13 8.26
N GLY A 137 15.43 6.48 8.66
CA GLY A 137 15.69 7.55 9.63
C GLY A 137 15.54 7.13 11.10
N ILE A 138 15.42 5.84 11.36
CA ILE A 138 15.37 5.29 12.72
C ILE A 138 16.81 4.98 13.14
N ASN A 139 17.50 5.96 13.71
CA ASN A 139 18.94 5.84 14.02
C ASN A 139 19.22 5.37 15.44
N GLY A 140 18.20 5.28 16.29
CA GLY A 140 18.36 4.82 17.66
C GLY A 140 17.04 4.62 18.39
N PHE A 141 17.11 3.91 19.50
CA PHE A 141 15.98 3.69 20.41
C PHE A 141 16.47 3.82 21.85
N ALA A 142 15.75 4.60 22.67
CA ALA A 142 16.05 4.78 24.09
C ALA A 142 17.52 5.18 24.40
N GLY A 143 18.17 5.96 23.51
CA GLY A 143 19.56 6.38 23.68
C GLY A 143 20.60 5.38 23.23
N ILE A 144 20.19 4.28 22.61
CA ILE A 144 21.09 3.29 22.01
C ILE A 144 21.11 3.53 20.50
N GLU A 145 22.29 3.76 19.93
CA GLU A 145 22.47 3.83 18.48
C GLU A 145 22.38 2.42 17.90
N LEU A 146 21.47 2.21 16.93
CA LEU A 146 21.28 0.90 16.29
C LEU A 146 22.57 0.39 15.62
N SER A 147 23.37 1.29 15.06
CA SER A 147 24.65 0.97 14.45
C SER A 147 25.71 0.43 15.43
N SER A 148 25.51 0.64 16.73
CA SER A 148 26.43 0.16 17.77
C SER A 148 26.12 -1.25 18.28
N ILE A 149 25.01 -1.85 17.83
CA ILE A 149 24.60 -3.19 18.25
C ILE A 149 25.33 -4.21 17.38
N ALA A 150 26.27 -4.95 17.97
CA ALA A 150 26.84 -6.12 17.34
C ALA A 150 25.76 -7.22 17.27
N THR A 151 25.37 -7.61 16.05
CA THR A 151 24.12 -8.33 15.87
C THR A 151 24.33 -9.68 15.21
N ASP A 152 24.00 -10.70 15.96
CA ASP A 152 23.85 -12.06 15.43
C ASP A 152 22.44 -12.52 15.80
N GLY A 153 21.66 -12.97 14.80
CA GLY A 153 20.30 -13.44 15.05
C GLY A 153 19.26 -13.07 13.98
N ILE A 154 18.06 -13.48 14.25
CA ILE A 154 16.89 -13.25 13.37
C ILE A 154 15.93 -12.26 14.03
N ALA A 155 15.55 -11.22 13.31
CA ALA A 155 14.61 -10.22 13.75
C ALA A 155 13.42 -10.09 12.80
N VAL A 156 12.32 -9.57 13.32
CA VAL A 156 11.13 -9.15 12.55
C VAL A 156 11.03 -7.64 12.65
N LEU A 157 11.03 -6.98 11.51
CA LEU A 157 10.76 -5.54 11.44
C LEU A 157 9.27 -5.32 11.17
N THR A 158 8.61 -4.54 12.04
CA THR A 158 7.25 -4.07 11.80
C THR A 158 7.29 -2.55 11.65
N VAL A 159 6.96 -2.07 10.46
CA VAL A 159 6.81 -0.65 10.18
C VAL A 159 5.34 -0.32 10.07
N ARG A 160 4.86 0.59 10.90
CA ARG A 160 3.50 1.12 10.83
C ARG A 160 3.54 2.60 10.54
N THR A 161 2.96 3.00 9.43
CA THR A 161 2.88 4.40 9.02
C THR A 161 1.44 4.83 8.93
N ARG A 162 1.15 6.04 9.39
CA ARG A 162 -0.16 6.69 9.29
C ARG A 162 -0.05 7.91 8.41
N PHE A 163 -1.00 8.05 7.50
CA PHE A 163 -1.07 9.18 6.58
C PHE A 163 -2.40 9.90 6.78
N PRO A 164 -2.40 11.23 6.92
CA PRO A 164 -3.65 11.97 6.83
C PRO A 164 -4.19 11.86 5.40
N THR A 165 -5.47 11.52 5.26
CA THR A 165 -6.15 11.47 3.97
C THR A 165 -7.15 12.62 3.89
N GLY A 166 -7.01 13.42 2.86
CA GLY A 166 -7.93 14.52 2.54
C GLY A 166 -7.38 15.90 2.87
N ARG A 167 -7.51 16.74 1.89
CA ARG A 167 -7.68 18.18 2.02
C ARG A 167 -9.13 18.52 1.80
#